data_2419bcd9798726dd6619d0a6797b2f55
#
_entry.id   2419bcd9798726dd6619d0a6797b2f55
#
_cell.length_a   1.000
_cell.length_b   1.000
_cell.length_c   1.000
_cell.angle_alpha   90.00
_cell.angle_beta   90.00
_cell.angle_gamma   90.00
#
_symmetry.space_group_name_H-M   'P 1'
#
loop_
_entity.id
_entity.type
_entity.pdbx_description
1 polymer ?
#
loop_
_entity_poly.entity_id
_entity_poly.type
_entity_poly.pdbx_seq_one_letter_code
_entity_poly.pdbx_strand_id
1 'polypeptide(L)' 'MHKTDRYLVDVDRQAGDMFLRLVKEYADRQGVTEQLKAENPHEWIGRMNNIQACVREVVGKELIYI' A
#
# COMPACT_ATOMS: atom_id res chain seq x y z
N MET A 1 29.21 -6.65 -5.48
CA MET A 1 28.60 -5.63 -4.66
C MET A 1 27.34 -5.05 -5.30
N HIS A 2 27.46 -4.58 -6.51
CA HIS A 2 26.31 -4.00 -7.21
C HIS A 2 25.19 -4.98 -7.48
N LYS A 3 25.53 -6.22 -7.79
CA LYS A 3 24.52 -7.24 -8.07
C LYS A 3 23.68 -7.56 -6.84
N THR A 4 24.30 -7.59 -5.67
CA THR A 4 23.60 -7.87 -4.45
C THR A 4 22.64 -6.74 -4.10
N ASP A 5 23.11 -5.51 -4.26
CA ASP A 5 22.28 -4.34 -4.01
C ASP A 5 21.08 -4.29 -4.94
N ARG A 6 21.29 -4.63 -6.21
CA ARG A 6 20.21 -4.68 -7.18
C ARG A 6 19.14 -5.68 -6.79
N TYR A 7 19.57 -6.84 -6.36
CA TYR A 7 18.64 -7.89 -5.98
C TYR A 7 17.74 -7.43 -4.82
N LEU A 8 18.34 -6.82 -3.81
CA LEU A 8 17.60 -6.34 -2.66
C LEU A 8 16.63 -5.23 -3.05
N VAL A 9 17.07 -4.33 -3.92
CA VAL A 9 16.22 -3.23 -4.39
C VAL A 9 15.03 -3.75 -5.16
N ASP A 10 15.24 -4.76 -6.01
CA ASP A 10 14.15 -5.34 -6.78
C ASP A 10 13.08 -5.97 -5.90
N VAL A 11 13.49 -6.71 -4.87
CA VAL A 11 12.55 -7.32 -3.94
C VAL A 11 11.75 -6.26 -3.20
N ASP A 12 12.42 -5.23 -2.70
CA ASP A 12 11.75 -4.13 -2.03
C ASP A 12 10.79 -3.41 -2.96
N ARG A 13 11.20 -3.23 -4.21
CA ARG A 13 10.38 -2.55 -5.20
C ARG A 13 9.10 -3.32 -5.50
N GLN A 14 9.20 -4.64 -5.66
CA GLN A 14 8.04 -5.47 -5.92
C GLN A 14 7.05 -5.43 -4.76
N ALA A 15 7.54 -5.54 -3.54
CA ALA A 15 6.69 -5.46 -2.36
C ALA A 15 6.04 -4.09 -2.24
N GLY A 16 6.79 -3.03 -2.50
CA GLY A 16 6.28 -1.67 -2.46
C GLY A 16 5.24 -1.42 -3.52
N ASP A 17 5.47 -1.90 -4.74
CA ASP A 17 4.51 -1.75 -5.82
C ASP A 17 3.20 -2.47 -5.52
N MET A 18 3.29 -3.68 -5.01
CA MET A 18 2.11 -4.46 -4.63
C MET A 18 1.32 -3.75 -3.54
N PHE A 19 2.01 -3.25 -2.53
CA PHE A 19 1.38 -2.51 -1.44
C PHE A 19 0.64 -1.28 -1.96
N LEU A 20 1.30 -0.47 -2.77
CA LEU A 20 0.70 0.74 -3.31
C LEU A 20 -0.50 0.44 -4.20
N ARG A 21 -0.41 -0.60 -5.00
CA ARG A 21 -1.50 -1.00 -5.87
C ARG A 21 -2.73 -1.42 -5.08
N LEU A 22 -2.54 -2.22 -4.05
CA LEU A 22 -3.64 -2.66 -3.20
C LEU A 22 -4.26 -1.50 -2.44
N VAL A 23 -3.43 -0.61 -1.90
CA VAL A 23 -3.94 0.59 -1.22
C VAL A 23 -4.81 1.41 -2.17
N LYS A 24 -4.36 1.59 -3.38
CA LYS A 24 -5.09 2.37 -4.38
C LYS A 24 -6.43 1.72 -4.73
N GLU A 25 -6.43 0.40 -4.93
CA GLU A 25 -7.66 -0.34 -5.21
C GLU A 25 -8.66 -0.23 -4.07
N TYR A 26 -8.20 -0.43 -2.85
CA TYR A 26 -9.07 -0.33 -1.69
C TYR A 26 -9.61 1.09 -1.52
N ALA A 27 -8.77 2.08 -1.75
CA ALA A 27 -9.18 3.47 -1.66
C ALA A 27 -10.26 3.78 -2.70
N ASP A 28 -10.09 3.30 -3.92
CA ASP A 28 -11.08 3.50 -4.98
C ASP A 28 -12.42 2.86 -4.60
N ARG A 29 -12.39 1.65 -4.08
CA ARG A 29 -13.60 0.94 -3.69
C ARG A 29 -14.35 1.65 -2.58
N GLN A 30 -13.64 2.27 -1.66
CA GLN A 30 -14.24 2.95 -0.52
C GLN A 30 -14.51 4.43 -0.79
N GLY A 31 -14.18 4.90 -1.98
CA GLY A 31 -14.39 6.30 -2.33
C GLY A 31 -13.42 7.24 -1.66
N VAL A 32 -12.26 6.73 -1.24
CA VAL A 32 -11.21 7.55 -0.61
C VAL A 32 -10.34 8.12 -1.72
N THR A 33 -10.72 9.31 -2.20
CA THR A 33 -10.10 9.93 -3.36
C THR A 33 -9.40 11.23 -2.99
N GLU A 34 -8.72 11.82 -3.97
CA GLU A 34 -8.09 13.13 -3.82
C GLU A 34 -9.14 14.19 -3.45
N GLN A 35 -10.35 14.03 -3.96
CA GLN A 35 -11.42 14.95 -3.65
C GLN A 35 -11.78 14.92 -2.17
N LEU A 36 -11.85 13.73 -1.59
CA LEU A 36 -12.10 13.58 -0.16
C LEU A 36 -10.98 14.22 0.65
N LYS A 37 -9.75 14.05 0.20
CA LYS A 37 -8.60 14.65 0.87
C LYS A 37 -8.71 16.17 0.89
N ALA A 38 -9.16 16.76 -0.20
CA ALA A 38 -9.33 18.20 -0.30
C ALA A 38 -10.49 18.71 0.56
N GLU A 39 -11.58 17.96 0.61
CA GLU A 39 -12.78 18.38 1.33
C GLU A 39 -12.70 18.10 2.84
N ASN A 40 -12.17 16.93 3.18
CA ASN A 40 -12.12 16.50 4.58
C ASN A 40 -10.84 15.71 4.86
N PRO A 41 -9.72 16.40 5.08
CA PRO A 41 -8.43 15.75 5.26
C PRO A 41 -8.36 14.81 6.46
N HIS A 42 -9.06 15.12 7.54
CA HIS A 42 -9.06 14.26 8.73
C HIS A 42 -9.69 12.91 8.44
N GLU A 43 -10.83 12.91 7.75
CA GLU A 43 -11.50 11.68 7.38
C GLU A 43 -10.66 10.89 6.39
N TRP A 44 -10.05 11.59 5.43
CA TRP A 44 -9.17 10.95 4.46
C TRP A 44 -8.01 10.23 5.15
N ILE A 45 -7.37 10.89 6.11
CA ILE A 45 -6.26 10.31 6.85
C ILE A 45 -6.70 9.06 7.62
N GLY A 46 -7.84 9.15 8.32
CA GLY A 46 -8.36 8.02 9.09
C GLY A 46 -8.67 6.81 8.20
N ARG A 47 -9.33 7.07 7.07
CA ARG A 47 -9.68 6.00 6.14
C ARG A 47 -8.44 5.39 5.50
N MET A 48 -7.47 6.22 5.12
CA MET A 48 -6.22 5.73 4.54
C MET A 48 -5.43 4.90 5.54
N ASN A 49 -5.41 5.28 6.80
CA ASN A 49 -4.75 4.50 7.84
C ASN A 49 -5.37 3.10 7.96
N ASN A 50 -6.70 3.02 7.94
CA ASN A 50 -7.40 1.73 7.98
C ASN A 50 -7.08 0.89 6.76
N ILE A 51 -7.09 1.51 5.59
CA ILE A 51 -6.78 0.82 4.34
C ILE A 51 -5.35 0.28 4.37
N GLN A 52 -4.40 1.09 4.81
CA GLN A 52 -3.01 0.67 4.89
C GLN A 52 -2.83 -0.50 5.84
N ALA A 53 -3.54 -0.49 6.96
CA ALA A 53 -3.48 -1.58 7.91
C ALA A 53 -4.01 -2.88 7.29
N CYS A 54 -5.14 -2.81 6.60
CA CYS A 54 -5.71 -3.96 5.91
C CYS A 54 -4.76 -4.51 4.84
N VAL A 55 -4.23 -3.62 4.02
CA VAL A 55 -3.32 -4.02 2.94
C VAL A 55 -2.06 -4.65 3.52
N ARG A 56 -1.55 -4.08 4.61
CA ARG A 56 -0.36 -4.61 5.26
C ARG A 56 -0.58 -6.04 5.74
N GLU A 57 -1.76 -6.33 6.27
CA GLU A 57 -2.11 -7.69 6.66
C GLU A 57 -2.17 -8.64 5.47
N VAL A 58 -2.78 -8.20 4.39
CA VAL A 58 -2.91 -9.03 3.18
C VAL A 58 -1.54 -9.34 2.60
N VAL A 59 -0.70 -8.33 2.46
CA VAL A 59 0.65 -8.51 1.92
C VAL A 59 1.48 -9.41 2.85
N GLY A 60 1.36 -9.19 4.16
CA GLY A 60 2.06 -10.00 5.13
C GLY A 60 1.69 -11.47 5.05
N LYS A 61 0.40 -11.76 4.90
CA LYS A 61 -0.07 -13.13 4.77
C LYS A 61 0.46 -13.80 3.51
N GLU A 62 0.44 -13.10 2.40
CA GLU A 62 0.94 -13.66 1.15
C GLU A 62 2.43 -13.95 1.21
N LEU A 63 3.20 -13.06 1.82
CA LEU A 63 4.64 -13.25 1.95
C LEU A 63 4.97 -14.40 2.90
N ILE A 64 4.16 -14.60 3.93
CA ILE A 64 4.41 -15.67 4.89
C ILE A 64 4.13 -17.04 4.29
N TYR A 65 3.15 -17.11 3.40
CA TYR A 65 2.79 -18.38 2.78
C TYR A 65 3.81 -18.88 1.77
N ILE A 66 4.67 -18.03 1.31
CA ILE A 66 5.72 -18.43 0.39
C ILE A 66 6.90 -19.03 1.15
#